data_e0bbe14256c25ee87455a8148b6be3d6
#
_entry.id   e0bbe14256c25ee87455a8148b6be3d6
#
_cell.length_a   1.000
_cell.length_b   1.000
_cell.length_c   1.000
_cell.angle_alpha   90.00
_cell.angle_beta   90.00
_cell.angle_gamma   90.00
#
_symmetry.space_group_name_H-M   'P 1'
#
loop_
_entity.id
_entity.type
_entity.pdbx_description
1 polymer ?
#
loop_
_entity_poly.entity_id
_entity_poly.type
_entity_poly.pdbx_seq_one_letter_code
_entity_poly.pdbx_strand_id
1 'polypeptide(L)'
;MSVAGGVSKAVERAVVHGCEALQIFTKNANQWRGKPLDHAEIELFRQRIEQTGITPVVSHASYLINLATTFPALREQSIAAFIDEIDRAEALGLLGVVIHPGTCTAGPDDEALRLIADAIRVAFKARPRVKTMVLLEHTAGQGRTLGHRFEHLAAIITHLRGSRRVGICLDTCHLVASGYDITTEAGYRDTFERFDRLVGIDRLKAFHGNDSKRPCGSRVDRHEHIGHGCIGLEPFQRLLHDARFAGLPILIETEKTDRAQRPDAIVEDPLDRMNLDVLRSLQ
;
A
#
# COMPACT_ATOMS: atom_id res chain seq x y z
N MET A 1 -5.82 2.43 -9.16
CA MET A 1 -6.41 3.00 -10.40
C MET A 1 -5.65 4.24 -10.89
N SER A 2 -5.57 4.44 -12.20
CA SER A 2 -4.93 5.62 -12.82
C SER A 2 -5.70 6.91 -12.49
N VAL A 3 -4.98 8.00 -12.21
CA VAL A 3 -5.52 9.36 -12.01
C VAL A 3 -5.33 10.24 -13.25
N ALA A 4 -4.99 9.68 -14.39
CA ALA A 4 -4.88 10.43 -15.64
C ALA A 4 -6.21 11.12 -15.97
N GLY A 5 -6.16 12.41 -16.28
CA GLY A 5 -7.34 13.24 -16.50
C GLY A 5 -7.99 13.81 -15.22
N GLY A 6 -7.43 13.54 -14.03
CA GLY A 6 -7.91 14.01 -12.73
C GLY A 6 -8.13 12.87 -11.73
N VAL A 7 -8.04 13.18 -10.43
CA VAL A 7 -8.22 12.16 -9.37
C VAL A 7 -9.66 11.60 -9.36
N SER A 8 -10.65 12.40 -9.72
CA SER A 8 -12.04 11.98 -9.83
C SER A 8 -12.26 10.92 -10.92
N LYS A 9 -11.40 10.89 -11.96
CA LYS A 9 -11.44 9.87 -13.00
C LYS A 9 -11.04 8.47 -12.51
N ALA A 10 -10.26 8.39 -11.44
CA ALA A 10 -9.94 7.11 -10.82
C ALA A 10 -11.19 6.42 -10.24
N VAL A 11 -12.14 7.21 -9.69
CA VAL A 11 -13.41 6.69 -9.18
C VAL A 11 -14.26 6.14 -10.34
N GLU A 12 -14.36 6.85 -11.46
CA GLU A 12 -15.08 6.38 -12.65
C GLU A 12 -14.48 5.05 -13.17
N ARG A 13 -13.15 4.94 -13.19
CA ARG A 13 -12.47 3.68 -13.56
C ARG A 13 -12.76 2.56 -12.58
N ALA A 14 -12.79 2.86 -11.28
CA ALA A 14 -13.13 1.88 -10.27
C ALA A 14 -14.57 1.35 -10.43
N VAL A 15 -15.52 2.22 -10.76
CA VAL A 15 -16.91 1.84 -11.07
C VAL A 15 -16.99 0.89 -12.26
N VAL A 16 -16.29 1.17 -13.35
CA VAL A 16 -16.28 0.31 -14.55
C VAL A 16 -15.77 -1.10 -14.23
N HIS A 17 -14.83 -1.24 -13.28
CA HIS A 17 -14.32 -2.54 -12.85
C HIS A 17 -15.16 -3.17 -11.72
N GLY A 18 -16.18 -2.46 -11.22
CA GLY A 18 -17.00 -2.91 -10.08
C GLY A 18 -16.20 -2.98 -8.78
N CYS A 19 -15.24 -2.09 -8.57
CA CYS A 19 -14.45 -2.07 -7.35
C CYS A 19 -15.26 -1.56 -6.16
N GLU A 20 -15.01 -2.14 -4.98
CA GLU A 20 -15.60 -1.74 -3.71
C GLU A 20 -14.64 -0.88 -2.87
N ALA A 21 -13.34 -1.01 -3.13
CA ALA A 21 -12.27 -0.21 -2.54
C ALA A 21 -11.32 0.29 -3.62
N LEU A 22 -10.48 1.27 -3.31
CA LEU A 22 -9.67 1.94 -4.31
C LEU A 22 -8.31 2.34 -3.75
N GLN A 23 -7.24 2.09 -4.53
CA GLN A 23 -5.93 2.71 -4.33
C GLN A 23 -5.57 3.60 -5.52
N ILE A 24 -5.02 4.77 -5.22
CA ILE A 24 -4.55 5.74 -6.21
C ILE A 24 -3.14 6.23 -5.86
N PHE A 25 -2.40 6.72 -6.87
CA PHE A 25 -1.35 7.69 -6.64
C PHE A 25 -1.94 9.09 -6.76
N THR A 26 -1.74 9.96 -5.77
CA THR A 26 -2.31 11.32 -5.80
C THR A 26 -1.56 12.26 -6.75
N LYS A 27 -0.40 11.83 -7.22
CA LYS A 27 0.46 12.46 -8.24
C LYS A 27 1.24 11.38 -9.00
N ASN A 28 2.06 11.76 -9.96
CA ASN A 28 2.95 10.82 -10.64
C ASN A 28 3.91 10.17 -9.63
N ALA A 29 3.90 8.83 -9.55
CA ALA A 29 4.69 8.05 -8.61
C ALA A 29 6.22 8.24 -8.75
N ASN A 30 6.68 8.71 -9.92
CA ASN A 30 8.08 8.96 -10.23
C ASN A 30 8.47 10.44 -10.17
N GLN A 31 7.67 11.27 -9.48
CA GLN A 31 7.94 12.69 -9.32
C GLN A 31 7.90 13.10 -7.84
N TRP A 32 8.85 13.95 -7.44
CA TRP A 32 8.91 14.50 -6.10
C TRP A 32 7.76 15.44 -5.78
N ARG A 33 7.34 16.24 -6.76
CA ARG A 33 6.28 17.25 -6.64
C ARG A 33 5.20 17.02 -7.67
N GLY A 34 3.96 17.09 -7.22
CA GLY A 34 2.78 17.14 -8.10
C GLY A 34 2.25 18.56 -8.25
N LYS A 35 1.42 18.80 -9.25
CA LYS A 35 0.60 20.01 -9.29
C LYS A 35 -0.30 20.03 -8.05
N PRO A 36 -0.57 21.19 -7.45
CA PRO A 36 -1.60 21.30 -6.42
C PRO A 36 -2.91 20.67 -6.91
N LEU A 37 -3.62 20.01 -6.00
CA LEU A 37 -4.97 19.56 -6.30
C LEU A 37 -5.89 20.78 -6.40
N ASP A 38 -6.65 20.86 -7.49
CA ASP A 38 -7.66 21.88 -7.66
C ASP A 38 -8.83 21.61 -6.69
N HIS A 39 -9.39 22.67 -6.10
CA HIS A 39 -10.50 22.57 -5.17
C HIS A 39 -11.73 21.92 -5.82
N ALA A 40 -12.06 22.28 -7.05
CA ALA A 40 -13.17 21.69 -7.79
C ALA A 40 -12.96 20.19 -8.04
N GLU A 41 -11.72 19.76 -8.29
CA GLU A 41 -11.37 18.37 -8.49
C GLU A 41 -11.44 17.56 -7.17
N ILE A 42 -11.05 18.16 -6.04
CA ILE A 42 -11.21 17.57 -4.71
C ILE A 42 -12.69 17.33 -4.41
N GLU A 43 -13.52 18.36 -4.58
CA GLU A 43 -14.97 18.27 -4.35
C GLU A 43 -15.62 17.22 -5.25
N LEU A 44 -15.26 17.19 -6.54
CA LEU A 44 -15.77 16.21 -7.50
C LEU A 44 -15.36 14.77 -7.12
N PHE A 45 -14.12 14.57 -6.68
CA PHE A 45 -13.65 13.28 -6.19
C PHE A 45 -14.48 12.81 -4.99
N ARG A 46 -14.62 13.66 -3.96
CA ARG A 46 -15.41 13.35 -2.76
C ARG A 46 -16.86 13.03 -3.07
N GLN A 47 -17.48 13.85 -3.92
CA GLN A 47 -18.86 13.64 -4.36
C GLN A 47 -19.04 12.28 -5.05
N ARG A 48 -18.09 11.89 -5.92
CA ARG A 48 -18.14 10.58 -6.59
C ARG A 48 -17.96 9.42 -5.63
N ILE A 49 -17.06 9.53 -4.66
CA ILE A 49 -16.90 8.52 -3.60
C ILE A 49 -18.20 8.36 -2.83
N GLU A 50 -18.85 9.45 -2.43
CA GLU A 50 -20.14 9.40 -1.73
C GLU A 50 -21.23 8.76 -2.59
N GLN A 51 -21.33 9.13 -3.88
CA GLN A 51 -22.34 8.61 -4.80
C GLN A 51 -22.16 7.14 -5.13
N THR A 52 -20.91 6.65 -5.18
CA THR A 52 -20.60 5.27 -5.58
C THR A 52 -20.51 4.31 -4.40
N GLY A 53 -20.27 4.84 -3.18
CA GLY A 53 -20.04 4.03 -1.98
C GLY A 53 -18.69 3.30 -1.99
N ILE A 54 -17.78 3.60 -2.94
CA ILE A 54 -16.45 2.97 -3.00
C ILE A 54 -15.62 3.41 -1.80
N THR A 55 -15.43 2.51 -0.85
CA THR A 55 -14.71 2.78 0.40
C THR A 55 -14.15 1.48 1.01
N PRO A 56 -12.98 1.49 1.67
CA PRO A 56 -12.09 2.64 1.84
C PRO A 56 -11.29 2.99 0.58
N VAL A 57 -10.83 4.22 0.54
CA VAL A 57 -9.85 4.66 -0.46
C VAL A 57 -8.52 4.95 0.24
N VAL A 58 -7.43 4.46 -0.33
CA VAL A 58 -6.06 4.77 0.11
C VAL A 58 -5.26 5.37 -1.03
N SER A 59 -4.18 6.07 -0.71
CA SER A 59 -3.16 6.40 -1.71
C SER A 59 -1.89 5.62 -1.45
N HIS A 60 -1.10 5.40 -2.51
CA HIS A 60 0.27 4.95 -2.39
C HIS A 60 1.23 6.13 -2.58
N ALA A 61 2.24 6.22 -1.72
CA ALA A 61 3.26 7.27 -1.81
C ALA A 61 4.19 7.05 -3.01
N SER A 62 4.82 8.13 -3.48
CA SER A 62 5.83 8.05 -4.54
C SER A 62 6.99 7.11 -4.15
N TYR A 63 7.44 6.28 -5.10
CA TYR A 63 8.58 5.37 -4.93
C TYR A 63 9.92 6.08 -4.71
N LEU A 64 9.99 7.39 -4.97
CA LEU A 64 11.20 8.19 -4.74
C LEU A 64 11.44 8.45 -3.24
N ILE A 65 10.40 8.37 -2.41
CA ILE A 65 10.48 8.67 -0.98
C ILE A 65 11.24 7.57 -0.26
N ASN A 66 12.34 7.93 0.40
CA ASN A 66 13.10 7.04 1.26
C ASN A 66 13.27 7.65 2.65
N LEU A 67 12.40 7.24 3.59
CA LEU A 67 12.44 7.76 4.97
C LEU A 67 13.61 7.21 5.80
N ALA A 68 14.28 6.14 5.30
CA ALA A 68 15.42 5.49 5.94
C ALA A 68 16.79 6.07 5.53
N THR A 69 16.81 7.02 4.59
CA THR A 69 18.07 7.53 4.05
C THR A 69 18.86 8.33 5.09
N THR A 70 20.17 8.16 5.09
CA THR A 70 21.13 8.93 5.90
C THR A 70 21.66 10.16 5.18
N PHE A 71 21.40 10.32 3.86
CA PHE A 71 21.83 11.48 3.10
C PHE A 71 20.95 12.69 3.39
N PRO A 72 21.50 13.80 3.99
CA PRO A 72 20.69 14.89 4.52
C PRO A 72 19.74 15.52 3.52
N ALA A 73 20.23 15.86 2.31
CA ALA A 73 19.42 16.48 1.26
C ALA A 73 18.27 15.56 0.78
N LEU A 74 18.56 14.26 0.57
CA LEU A 74 17.54 13.29 0.18
C LEU A 74 16.51 13.06 1.30
N ARG A 75 16.96 13.08 2.56
CA ARG A 75 16.10 12.96 3.73
C ARG A 75 15.13 14.14 3.84
N GLU A 76 15.62 15.35 3.73
CA GLU A 76 14.78 16.55 3.75
C GLU A 76 13.74 16.51 2.61
N GLN A 77 14.17 16.18 1.40
CA GLN A 77 13.31 16.04 0.23
C GLN A 77 12.26 14.94 0.43
N SER A 78 12.65 13.78 0.98
CA SER A 78 11.74 12.67 1.25
C SER A 78 10.69 13.04 2.29
N ILE A 79 11.08 13.71 3.37
CA ILE A 79 10.13 14.16 4.41
C ILE A 79 9.16 15.20 3.85
N ALA A 80 9.64 16.15 3.07
CA ALA A 80 8.79 17.17 2.44
C ALA A 80 7.79 16.54 1.45
N ALA A 81 8.24 15.59 0.62
CA ALA A 81 7.38 14.87 -0.29
C ALA A 81 6.36 13.98 0.45
N PHE A 82 6.76 13.37 1.56
CA PHE A 82 5.86 12.57 2.38
C PHE A 82 4.77 13.40 3.06
N ILE A 83 5.10 14.61 3.53
CA ILE A 83 4.11 15.55 4.05
C ILE A 83 3.12 15.97 2.96
N ASP A 84 3.58 16.22 1.72
CA ASP A 84 2.70 16.50 0.57
C ASP A 84 1.75 15.32 0.27
N GLU A 85 2.23 14.05 0.35
CA GLU A 85 1.34 12.88 0.19
C GLU A 85 0.24 12.84 1.26
N ILE A 86 0.59 13.13 2.53
CA ILE A 86 -0.39 13.21 3.63
C ILE A 86 -1.39 14.34 3.40
N ASP A 87 -0.93 15.53 3.01
CA ASP A 87 -1.79 16.68 2.75
C ASP A 87 -2.80 16.40 1.62
N ARG A 88 -2.33 15.78 0.55
CA ARG A 88 -3.16 15.39 -0.60
C ARG A 88 -4.19 14.33 -0.21
N ALA A 89 -3.77 13.30 0.53
CA ALA A 89 -4.66 12.26 1.01
C ALA A 89 -5.74 12.80 1.95
N GLU A 90 -5.38 13.70 2.86
CA GLU A 90 -6.35 14.39 3.75
C GLU A 90 -7.31 15.26 2.96
N ALA A 91 -6.82 16.02 1.96
CA ALA A 91 -7.66 16.83 1.10
C ALA A 91 -8.70 15.99 0.35
N LEU A 92 -8.36 14.76 -0.05
CA LEU A 92 -9.26 13.84 -0.72
C LEU A 92 -10.14 13.02 0.25
N GLY A 93 -9.87 13.06 1.56
CA GLY A 93 -10.60 12.29 2.57
C GLY A 93 -10.25 10.79 2.58
N LEU A 94 -9.02 10.44 2.22
CA LEU A 94 -8.56 9.05 2.16
C LEU A 94 -8.33 8.46 3.56
N LEU A 95 -8.47 7.14 3.69
CA LEU A 95 -8.16 6.39 4.91
C LEU A 95 -6.69 6.57 5.31
N GLY A 96 -5.78 6.47 4.33
CA GLY A 96 -4.36 6.52 4.60
C GLY A 96 -3.48 6.61 3.36
N VAL A 97 -2.19 6.81 3.63
CA VAL A 97 -1.12 6.75 2.63
C VAL A 97 -0.32 5.48 2.88
N VAL A 98 -0.35 4.55 1.94
CA VAL A 98 0.53 3.37 1.92
C VAL A 98 1.93 3.82 1.52
N ILE A 99 2.94 3.34 2.22
CA ILE A 99 4.34 3.68 1.94
C ILE A 99 5.27 2.51 2.27
N HIS A 100 6.19 2.20 1.35
CA HIS A 100 7.35 1.39 1.70
C HIS A 100 8.16 2.13 2.77
N PRO A 101 8.52 1.50 3.89
CA PRO A 101 9.22 2.19 4.99
C PRO A 101 10.51 2.88 4.54
N GLY A 102 11.23 2.26 3.59
CA GLY A 102 12.44 2.82 3.00
C GLY A 102 13.54 1.79 2.82
N THR A 103 14.63 2.23 2.19
CA THR A 103 15.83 1.42 1.96
C THR A 103 16.97 1.96 2.81
N CYS A 104 17.59 1.07 3.61
CA CYS A 104 18.75 1.41 4.42
C CYS A 104 19.94 1.72 3.49
N THR A 105 20.42 2.97 3.51
CA THR A 105 21.52 3.43 2.64
C THR A 105 22.89 3.21 3.25
N ALA A 106 22.99 3.24 4.58
CA ALA A 106 24.23 3.02 5.33
C ALA A 106 23.93 2.64 6.79
N GLY A 107 24.85 1.98 7.45
CA GLY A 107 24.74 1.61 8.85
C GLY A 107 23.86 0.39 9.12
N PRO A 108 23.53 0.13 10.39
CA PRO A 108 22.66 -0.95 10.82
C PRO A 108 21.18 -0.63 10.59
N ASP A 109 20.38 -1.67 10.42
CA ASP A 109 18.94 -1.54 10.17
C ASP A 109 18.21 -0.84 11.33
N ASP A 110 18.60 -1.06 12.57
CA ASP A 110 17.99 -0.40 13.75
C ASP A 110 18.08 1.13 13.71
N GLU A 111 19.18 1.67 13.23
CA GLU A 111 19.32 3.12 13.05
C GLU A 111 18.40 3.61 11.93
N ALA A 112 18.33 2.88 10.83
CA ALA A 112 17.47 3.21 9.72
C ALA A 112 15.98 3.13 10.12
N LEU A 113 15.56 2.17 10.94
CA LEU A 113 14.20 2.07 11.49
C LEU A 113 13.86 3.28 12.39
N ARG A 114 14.83 3.78 13.18
CA ARG A 114 14.64 5.02 13.94
C ARG A 114 14.49 6.23 13.03
N LEU A 115 15.29 6.32 11.96
CA LEU A 115 15.17 7.39 10.97
C LEU A 115 13.79 7.42 10.31
N ILE A 116 13.20 6.26 9.99
CA ILE A 116 11.82 6.17 9.47
C ILE A 116 10.83 6.73 10.48
N ALA A 117 10.90 6.26 11.74
CA ALA A 117 10.01 6.73 12.79
C ALA A 117 10.16 8.24 13.04
N ASP A 118 11.39 8.77 13.01
CA ASP A 118 11.63 10.20 13.15
C ASP A 118 11.03 11.02 12.01
N ALA A 119 11.14 10.55 10.77
CA ALA A 119 10.52 11.19 9.61
C ALA A 119 8.98 11.24 9.73
N ILE A 120 8.36 10.14 10.14
CA ILE A 120 6.91 10.07 10.40
C ILE A 120 6.52 11.02 11.54
N ARG A 121 7.33 11.08 12.61
CA ARG A 121 7.09 11.99 13.74
C ARG A 121 7.17 13.46 13.30
N VAL A 122 8.13 13.81 12.43
CA VAL A 122 8.23 15.16 11.84
C VAL A 122 6.97 15.49 11.06
N ALA A 123 6.49 14.57 10.21
CA ALA A 123 5.27 14.76 9.45
C ALA A 123 4.04 14.94 10.37
N PHE A 124 3.89 14.11 11.39
CA PHE A 124 2.80 14.23 12.36
C PHE A 124 2.85 15.53 13.18
N LYS A 125 4.06 15.99 13.53
CA LYS A 125 4.22 17.28 14.19
C LYS A 125 3.87 18.45 13.27
N ALA A 126 4.22 18.36 12.00
CA ALA A 126 3.87 19.37 11.00
C ALA A 126 2.35 19.38 10.68
N ARG A 127 1.68 18.25 10.88
CA ARG A 127 0.24 18.05 10.57
C ARG A 127 -0.51 17.41 11.76
N PRO A 128 -0.65 18.11 12.89
CA PRO A 128 -1.19 17.54 14.12
C PRO A 128 -2.68 17.20 14.05
N ARG A 129 -3.42 17.86 13.17
CA ARG A 129 -4.90 17.72 13.04
C ARG A 129 -5.35 16.77 11.93
N VAL A 130 -4.44 16.32 11.08
CA VAL A 130 -4.73 15.42 9.96
C VAL A 130 -5.18 14.06 10.49
N LYS A 131 -6.24 13.51 9.94
CA LYS A 131 -6.82 12.21 10.29
C LYS A 131 -6.24 11.06 9.46
N THR A 132 -5.76 11.37 8.26
CA THR A 132 -5.12 10.40 7.35
C THR A 132 -4.07 9.58 8.07
N MET A 133 -4.16 8.26 7.92
CA MET A 133 -3.20 7.31 8.50
C MET A 133 -1.95 7.19 7.61
N VAL A 134 -0.86 6.74 8.22
CA VAL A 134 0.30 6.21 7.52
C VAL A 134 0.22 4.70 7.58
N LEU A 135 0.15 4.05 6.42
CA LEU A 135 0.09 2.60 6.31
C LEU A 135 1.48 2.11 5.87
N LEU A 136 2.24 1.58 6.83
CA LEU A 136 3.54 0.99 6.53
C LEU A 136 3.31 -0.30 5.76
N GLU A 137 3.89 -0.38 4.59
CA GLU A 137 3.78 -1.59 3.78
C GLU A 137 4.85 -2.60 4.17
N HIS A 138 4.43 -3.86 4.32
CA HIS A 138 5.34 -4.98 4.38
C HIS A 138 5.97 -5.19 3.00
N THR A 139 7.30 -5.29 2.92
CA THR A 139 8.06 -5.33 1.67
C THR A 139 8.71 -6.70 1.40
N ALA A 140 9.05 -6.97 0.15
CA ALA A 140 9.74 -8.22 -0.23
C ALA A 140 11.18 -8.35 0.33
N GLY A 141 11.78 -7.24 0.78
CA GLY A 141 13.16 -7.24 1.30
C GLY A 141 14.22 -7.30 0.20
N GLN A 142 13.91 -6.84 -1.01
CA GLN A 142 14.86 -6.73 -2.10
C GLN A 142 15.97 -5.75 -1.74
N GLY A 143 17.23 -6.15 -1.96
CA GLY A 143 18.39 -5.35 -1.57
C GLY A 143 18.44 -5.11 -0.06
N ARG A 144 18.39 -3.85 0.37
CA ARG A 144 18.34 -3.42 1.77
C ARG A 144 17.04 -2.71 2.13
N THR A 145 15.94 -3.05 1.44
CA THR A 145 14.62 -2.50 1.73
C THR A 145 14.14 -3.00 3.10
N LEU A 146 13.74 -2.05 3.96
CA LEU A 146 13.22 -2.33 5.29
C LEU A 146 11.71 -2.58 5.24
N GLY A 147 11.17 -3.21 6.29
CA GLY A 147 9.76 -3.57 6.36
C GLY A 147 9.49 -5.03 5.98
N HIS A 148 10.48 -5.77 5.47
CA HIS A 148 10.36 -7.18 5.09
C HIS A 148 10.32 -8.17 6.27
N ARG A 149 10.43 -7.68 7.49
CA ARG A 149 10.27 -8.45 8.73
C ARG A 149 9.25 -7.77 9.59
N PHE A 150 8.38 -8.54 10.24
CA PHE A 150 7.38 -7.98 11.15
C PHE A 150 8.04 -7.23 12.32
N GLU A 151 9.25 -7.66 12.74
CA GLU A 151 10.05 -6.95 13.73
C GLU A 151 10.43 -5.53 13.29
N HIS A 152 10.65 -5.28 11.99
CA HIS A 152 10.91 -3.94 11.48
C HIS A 152 9.68 -3.03 11.66
N LEU A 153 8.48 -3.54 11.31
CA LEU A 153 7.23 -2.81 11.47
C LEU A 153 6.94 -2.54 12.95
N ALA A 154 7.12 -3.54 13.80
CA ALA A 154 6.97 -3.43 15.24
C ALA A 154 7.93 -2.40 15.87
N ALA A 155 9.20 -2.39 15.42
CA ALA A 155 10.20 -1.42 15.88
C ALA A 155 9.82 0.02 15.51
N ILE A 156 9.39 0.26 14.26
CA ILE A 156 8.93 1.59 13.82
C ILE A 156 7.74 2.05 14.68
N ILE A 157 6.74 1.18 14.89
CA ILE A 157 5.56 1.46 15.70
C ILE A 157 5.96 1.77 17.16
N THR A 158 6.89 1.00 17.71
CA THR A 158 7.42 1.21 19.07
C THR A 158 8.11 2.57 19.20
N HIS A 159 8.95 2.93 18.22
CA HIS A 159 9.58 4.26 18.18
C HIS A 159 8.56 5.40 18.04
N LEU A 160 7.39 5.14 17.45
CA LEU A 160 6.26 6.07 17.36
C LEU A 160 5.34 6.01 18.59
N ARG A 161 5.76 5.31 19.67
CA ARG A 161 5.00 5.16 20.92
C ARG A 161 3.60 4.57 20.70
N GLY A 162 3.47 3.64 19.75
CA GLY A 162 2.20 3.00 19.44
C GLY A 162 1.15 3.91 18.83
N SER A 163 1.54 4.98 18.15
CA SER A 163 0.61 5.93 17.52
C SER A 163 -0.51 5.20 16.75
N ARG A 164 -1.76 5.58 17.02
CA ARG A 164 -2.94 5.06 16.31
C ARG A 164 -3.07 5.58 14.87
N ARG A 165 -2.30 6.60 14.51
CA ARG A 165 -2.22 7.11 13.12
C ARG A 165 -1.33 6.26 12.22
N VAL A 166 -0.73 5.19 12.73
CA VAL A 166 0.08 4.24 11.97
C VAL A 166 -0.62 2.90 11.92
N GLY A 167 -0.92 2.46 10.72
CA GLY A 167 -1.42 1.13 10.39
C GLY A 167 -0.44 0.38 9.49
N ILE A 168 -0.86 -0.80 9.05
CA ILE A 168 -0.07 -1.68 8.19
C ILE A 168 -0.87 -1.99 6.92
N CYS A 169 -0.17 -2.09 5.80
CA CYS A 169 -0.59 -2.75 4.59
C CYS A 169 0.27 -4.02 4.41
N LEU A 170 -0.35 -5.18 4.23
CA LEU A 170 0.34 -6.42 3.93
C LEU A 170 0.17 -6.76 2.45
N ASP A 171 1.28 -6.98 1.75
CA ASP A 171 1.28 -7.47 0.39
C ASP A 171 1.56 -8.98 0.38
N THR A 172 0.70 -9.76 -0.28
CA THR A 172 0.81 -11.23 -0.32
C THR A 172 2.03 -11.70 -1.10
N CYS A 173 2.41 -11.01 -2.18
CA CYS A 173 3.65 -11.26 -2.91
C CYS A 173 4.87 -10.98 -2.01
N HIS A 174 4.85 -9.86 -1.30
CA HIS A 174 5.94 -9.48 -0.41
C HIS A 174 6.09 -10.42 0.80
N LEU A 175 4.97 -10.91 1.36
CA LEU A 175 5.00 -11.94 2.41
C LEU A 175 5.78 -13.17 1.94
N VAL A 176 5.37 -13.73 0.81
CA VAL A 176 6.01 -14.91 0.25
C VAL A 176 7.46 -14.61 -0.14
N ALA A 177 7.71 -13.51 -0.84
CA ALA A 177 9.07 -13.14 -1.25
C ALA A 177 10.02 -12.96 -0.06
N SER A 178 9.56 -12.45 1.07
CA SER A 178 10.36 -12.24 2.28
C SER A 178 10.49 -13.49 3.17
N GLY A 179 9.80 -14.59 2.81
CA GLY A 179 9.93 -15.88 3.49
C GLY A 179 8.79 -16.23 4.46
N TYR A 180 7.70 -15.46 4.48
CA TYR A 180 6.48 -15.83 5.18
C TYR A 180 5.62 -16.70 4.26
N ASP A 181 5.71 -18.00 4.45
CA ASP A 181 5.03 -18.97 3.58
C ASP A 181 3.54 -19.07 3.88
N ILE A 182 2.73 -18.31 3.15
CA ILE A 182 1.26 -18.40 3.23
C ILE A 182 0.67 -19.46 2.28
N THR A 183 1.49 -20.18 1.51
CA THR A 183 1.01 -21.13 0.51
C THR A 183 0.45 -22.41 1.13
N THR A 184 0.91 -22.75 2.34
CA THR A 184 0.41 -23.89 3.11
C THR A 184 -0.49 -23.43 4.25
N GLU A 185 -1.41 -24.27 4.71
CA GLU A 185 -2.30 -23.95 5.84
C GLU A 185 -1.49 -23.67 7.13
N ALA A 186 -0.48 -24.48 7.41
CA ALA A 186 0.37 -24.30 8.59
C ALA A 186 1.17 -22.99 8.49
N GLY A 187 1.78 -22.71 7.35
CA GLY A 187 2.54 -21.47 7.13
C GLY A 187 1.66 -20.23 7.16
N TYR A 188 0.44 -20.32 6.62
CA TYR A 188 -0.56 -19.24 6.71
C TYR A 188 -0.87 -18.92 8.17
N ARG A 189 -1.24 -19.94 8.96
CA ARG A 189 -1.54 -19.77 10.39
C ARG A 189 -0.34 -19.16 11.13
N ASP A 190 0.84 -19.76 11.00
CA ASP A 190 2.06 -19.33 11.68
C ASP A 190 2.43 -17.87 11.32
N THR A 191 2.26 -17.49 10.05
CA THR A 191 2.52 -16.13 9.57
C THR A 191 1.62 -15.13 10.27
N PHE A 192 0.31 -15.34 10.29
CA PHE A 192 -0.62 -14.37 10.86
C PHE A 192 -0.64 -14.39 12.39
N GLU A 193 -0.37 -15.52 13.04
CA GLU A 193 -0.13 -15.57 14.48
C GLU A 193 1.13 -14.80 14.88
N ARG A 194 2.21 -14.92 14.09
CA ARG A 194 3.43 -14.13 14.31
C ARG A 194 3.19 -12.64 14.09
N PHE A 195 2.46 -12.27 13.05
CA PHE A 195 2.08 -10.88 12.80
C PHE A 195 1.28 -10.31 13.97
N ASP A 196 0.26 -11.01 14.42
CA ASP A 196 -0.58 -10.57 15.54
C ASP A 196 0.24 -10.38 16.82
N ARG A 197 1.09 -11.34 17.16
CA ARG A 197 1.94 -11.28 18.35
C ARG A 197 2.93 -10.10 18.35
N LEU A 198 3.50 -9.75 17.18
CA LEU A 198 4.56 -8.74 17.07
C LEU A 198 4.02 -7.35 16.79
N VAL A 199 2.99 -7.23 15.97
CA VAL A 199 2.48 -5.97 15.42
C VAL A 199 1.07 -5.68 15.93
N GLY A 200 0.23 -6.71 16.00
CA GLY A 200 -1.19 -6.62 16.32
C GLY A 200 -2.07 -6.62 15.07
N ILE A 201 -3.06 -7.52 15.05
CA ILE A 201 -3.99 -7.67 13.91
C ILE A 201 -4.83 -6.41 13.70
N ASP A 202 -5.16 -5.70 14.75
CA ASP A 202 -5.93 -4.45 14.74
C ASP A 202 -5.24 -3.30 13.99
N ARG A 203 -3.92 -3.42 13.77
CA ARG A 203 -3.13 -2.47 12.99
C ARG A 203 -3.22 -2.69 11.49
N LEU A 204 -3.65 -3.85 11.06
CA LEU A 204 -3.84 -4.14 9.64
C LEU A 204 -5.02 -3.32 9.10
N LYS A 205 -4.82 -2.62 7.98
CA LYS A 205 -5.81 -1.72 7.39
C LYS A 205 -6.09 -2.00 5.93
N ALA A 206 -5.18 -2.69 5.25
CA ALA A 206 -5.33 -3.07 3.86
C ALA A 206 -4.44 -4.27 3.52
N PHE A 207 -4.83 -4.97 2.48
CA PHE A 207 -3.97 -5.91 1.77
C PHE A 207 -3.69 -5.40 0.35
N HIS A 208 -2.47 -5.62 -0.13
CA HIS A 208 -2.20 -5.76 -1.53
C HIS A 208 -2.30 -7.25 -1.88
N GLY A 209 -3.28 -7.58 -2.72
CA GLY A 209 -3.56 -8.96 -3.13
C GLY A 209 -2.88 -9.25 -4.46
N ASN A 210 -1.63 -9.66 -4.41
CA ASN A 210 -0.79 -9.95 -5.58
C ASN A 210 -0.24 -11.37 -5.49
N ASP A 211 -0.27 -12.14 -6.59
CA ASP A 211 0.48 -13.38 -6.67
C ASP A 211 1.98 -13.06 -6.91
N SER A 212 2.84 -14.04 -6.80
CA SER A 212 4.29 -13.85 -6.91
C SER A 212 4.88 -14.63 -8.08
N LYS A 213 5.64 -13.94 -8.95
CA LYS A 213 6.45 -14.60 -10.00
C LYS A 213 7.60 -15.43 -9.43
N ARG A 214 7.88 -15.31 -8.13
CA ARG A 214 9.08 -15.92 -7.50
C ARG A 214 8.69 -16.75 -6.28
N PRO A 215 9.45 -17.80 -5.98
CA PRO A 215 9.16 -18.66 -4.84
C PRO A 215 9.39 -17.98 -3.51
N CYS A 216 8.90 -18.61 -2.45
CA CYS A 216 9.06 -18.18 -1.07
C CYS A 216 10.54 -17.99 -0.71
N GLY A 217 10.84 -16.87 -0.03
CA GLY A 217 12.19 -16.52 0.40
C GLY A 217 13.10 -15.95 -0.69
N SER A 218 12.58 -15.71 -1.89
CA SER A 218 13.35 -15.17 -3.03
C SER A 218 13.90 -13.77 -2.81
N ARG A 219 13.23 -12.96 -1.98
CA ARG A 219 13.49 -11.52 -1.76
C ARG A 219 13.46 -10.70 -3.06
N VAL A 220 12.59 -11.11 -3.98
CA VAL A 220 12.39 -10.45 -5.28
C VAL A 220 10.95 -10.00 -5.39
N ASP A 221 10.77 -8.70 -5.51
CA ASP A 221 9.48 -8.06 -5.71
C ASP A 221 9.07 -8.15 -7.19
N ARG A 222 8.19 -9.09 -7.50
CA ARG A 222 7.63 -9.29 -8.85
C ARG A 222 6.23 -9.88 -8.74
N HIS A 223 5.25 -9.01 -8.91
CA HIS A 223 3.84 -9.37 -8.88
C HIS A 223 3.45 -10.21 -10.10
N GLU A 224 2.54 -11.16 -9.88
CA GLU A 224 1.88 -11.96 -10.91
C GLU A 224 0.36 -11.84 -10.73
N HIS A 225 -0.39 -12.20 -11.77
CA HIS A 225 -1.83 -12.31 -11.71
C HIS A 225 -2.25 -13.41 -10.74
N ILE A 226 -3.36 -13.21 -10.05
CA ILE A 226 -3.85 -14.09 -8.98
C ILE A 226 -4.10 -15.50 -9.53
N GLY A 227 -3.45 -16.48 -8.91
CA GLY A 227 -3.50 -17.89 -9.31
C GLY A 227 -2.53 -18.27 -10.43
N HIS A 228 -1.75 -17.32 -10.96
CA HIS A 228 -0.80 -17.58 -12.05
C HIS A 228 0.66 -17.64 -11.57
N GLY A 229 0.91 -17.37 -10.31
CA GLY A 229 2.24 -17.34 -9.71
C GLY A 229 2.51 -18.51 -8.75
N CYS A 230 3.48 -18.29 -7.88
CA CYS A 230 3.94 -19.28 -6.89
C CYS A 230 3.05 -19.33 -5.64
N ILE A 231 2.11 -18.41 -5.46
CA ILE A 231 1.19 -18.40 -4.32
C ILE A 231 0.00 -19.32 -4.61
N GLY A 232 -0.60 -19.22 -5.81
CA GLY A 232 -1.76 -19.98 -6.21
C GLY A 232 -3.06 -19.45 -5.59
N LEU A 233 -4.17 -20.15 -5.77
CA LEU A 233 -5.51 -19.65 -5.39
C LEU A 233 -5.86 -19.88 -3.91
N GLU A 234 -5.44 -20.99 -3.33
CA GLU A 234 -5.83 -21.37 -1.96
C GLU A 234 -5.51 -20.32 -0.87
N PRO A 235 -4.33 -19.67 -0.87
CA PRO A 235 -4.03 -18.62 0.11
C PRO A 235 -4.97 -17.41 0.01
N PHE A 236 -5.36 -17.03 -1.21
CA PHE A 236 -6.35 -15.96 -1.39
C PHE A 236 -7.72 -16.37 -0.89
N GLN A 237 -8.14 -17.63 -1.14
CA GLN A 237 -9.38 -18.14 -0.59
C GLN A 237 -9.37 -18.14 0.94
N ARG A 238 -8.28 -18.61 1.58
CA ARG A 238 -8.12 -18.56 3.03
C ARG A 238 -8.22 -17.13 3.56
N LEU A 239 -7.56 -16.18 2.87
CA LEU A 239 -7.55 -14.77 3.26
C LEU A 239 -8.95 -14.15 3.20
N LEU A 240 -9.73 -14.46 2.16
CA LEU A 240 -11.09 -13.97 1.98
C LEU A 240 -12.07 -14.55 3.03
N HIS A 241 -11.84 -15.77 3.48
CA HIS A 241 -12.67 -16.43 4.50
C HIS A 241 -12.19 -16.25 5.94
N ASP A 242 -11.06 -15.61 6.17
CA ASP A 242 -10.53 -15.37 7.51
C ASP A 242 -11.29 -14.23 8.20
N ALA A 243 -12.07 -14.57 9.22
CA ALA A 243 -12.89 -13.61 9.95
C ALA A 243 -12.09 -12.45 10.57
N ARG A 244 -10.77 -12.64 10.80
CA ARG A 244 -9.88 -11.57 11.31
C ARG A 244 -9.73 -10.42 10.31
N PHE A 245 -9.95 -10.69 9.03
CA PHE A 245 -9.74 -9.75 7.91
C PHE A 245 -11.06 -9.27 7.30
N ALA A 246 -12.20 -9.67 7.88
CA ALA A 246 -13.50 -9.26 7.38
C ALA A 246 -13.59 -7.72 7.27
N GLY A 247 -13.97 -7.22 6.10
CA GLY A 247 -14.10 -5.80 5.81
C GLY A 247 -12.80 -5.05 5.53
N LEU A 248 -11.64 -5.71 5.53
CA LEU A 248 -10.40 -5.09 5.05
C LEU A 248 -10.37 -5.07 3.52
N PRO A 249 -9.93 -3.95 2.90
CA PRO A 249 -9.80 -3.89 1.46
C PRO A 249 -8.64 -4.76 0.98
N ILE A 250 -8.87 -5.45 -0.15
CA ILE A 250 -7.83 -6.14 -0.93
C ILE A 250 -7.66 -5.38 -2.22
N LEU A 251 -6.47 -4.85 -2.45
CA LEU A 251 -6.11 -3.99 -3.57
C LEU A 251 -5.10 -4.71 -4.47
N ILE A 252 -5.35 -4.77 -5.77
CA ILE A 252 -4.45 -5.43 -6.72
C ILE A 252 -3.47 -4.45 -7.34
N GLU A 253 -2.21 -4.87 -7.49
CA GLU A 253 -1.13 -4.10 -8.13
C GLU A 253 -0.46 -4.91 -9.25
N THR A 254 -1.23 -5.77 -9.88
CA THR A 254 -0.79 -6.62 -10.99
C THR A 254 -0.57 -5.82 -12.27
N GLU A 255 0.17 -6.42 -13.20
CA GLU A 255 0.41 -5.84 -14.52
C GLU A 255 -0.92 -5.54 -15.23
N LYS A 256 -0.94 -4.45 -15.98
CA LYS A 256 -2.10 -4.01 -16.77
C LYS A 256 -1.79 -4.08 -18.26
N THR A 257 -2.84 -4.11 -19.07
CA THR A 257 -2.67 -3.96 -20.53
C THR A 257 -2.02 -2.60 -20.85
N ASP A 258 -1.21 -2.56 -21.90
CA ASP A 258 -0.60 -1.32 -22.36
C ASP A 258 -1.68 -0.31 -22.81
N ARG A 259 -1.81 0.77 -22.05
CA ARG A 259 -2.75 1.87 -22.30
C ARG A 259 -2.07 3.13 -22.85
N ALA A 260 -0.83 3.01 -23.33
CA ALA A 260 -0.04 4.16 -23.81
C ALA A 260 -0.78 5.02 -24.85
N GLN A 261 -1.77 4.44 -25.54
CA GLN A 261 -2.52 5.13 -26.59
C GLN A 261 -3.68 5.99 -26.07
N ARG A 262 -4.21 5.74 -24.84
CA ARG A 262 -5.31 6.52 -24.24
C ARG A 262 -5.24 6.50 -22.71
N PRO A 263 -4.28 7.21 -22.09
CA PRO A 263 -4.05 7.16 -20.66
C PRO A 263 -5.21 7.72 -19.82
N ASP A 264 -6.04 8.59 -20.39
CA ASP A 264 -7.20 9.23 -19.78
C ASP A 264 -8.54 8.52 -20.06
N ALA A 265 -8.55 7.46 -20.89
CA ALA A 265 -9.77 6.71 -21.16
C ALA A 265 -10.34 6.03 -19.90
N ILE A 266 -11.67 6.01 -19.82
CA ILE A 266 -12.41 5.28 -18.79
C ILE A 266 -12.92 4.01 -19.47
N VAL A 267 -12.04 3.01 -19.50
CA VAL A 267 -12.34 1.71 -20.08
C VAL A 267 -11.90 0.63 -19.12
N GLU A 268 -12.57 -0.51 -19.17
CA GLU A 268 -12.19 -1.69 -18.40
C GLU A 268 -10.84 -2.24 -18.91
N ASP A 269 -9.98 -2.60 -17.95
CA ASP A 269 -8.77 -3.35 -18.23
C ASP A 269 -9.07 -4.85 -18.08
N PRO A 270 -8.91 -5.66 -19.13
CA PRO A 270 -9.26 -7.07 -19.07
C PRO A 270 -8.41 -7.85 -18.05
N LEU A 271 -7.18 -7.42 -17.75
CA LEU A 271 -6.34 -8.07 -16.74
C LEU A 271 -6.79 -7.71 -15.33
N ASP A 272 -7.18 -6.44 -15.08
CA ASP A 272 -7.81 -6.05 -13.81
C ASP A 272 -9.12 -6.81 -13.60
N ARG A 273 -9.97 -6.89 -14.64
CA ARG A 273 -11.23 -7.65 -14.58
C ARG A 273 -10.98 -9.11 -14.24
N MET A 274 -10.05 -9.76 -14.94
CA MET A 274 -9.69 -11.16 -14.69
C MET A 274 -9.31 -11.39 -13.22
N ASN A 275 -8.41 -10.57 -12.66
CA ASN A 275 -7.99 -10.72 -11.26
C ASN A 275 -9.15 -10.49 -10.28
N LEU A 276 -9.99 -9.48 -10.52
CA LEU A 276 -11.15 -9.20 -9.66
C LEU A 276 -12.20 -10.33 -9.73
N ASP A 277 -12.44 -10.89 -10.91
CA ASP A 277 -13.38 -12.00 -11.08
C ASP A 277 -12.87 -13.27 -10.41
N VAL A 278 -11.55 -13.53 -10.47
CA VAL A 278 -10.92 -14.62 -9.70
C VAL A 278 -11.14 -14.42 -8.19
N LEU A 279 -10.82 -13.24 -7.65
CA LEU A 279 -11.05 -12.97 -6.21
C LEU A 279 -12.51 -13.13 -5.80
N ARG A 280 -13.45 -12.66 -6.61
CA ARG A 280 -14.89 -12.82 -6.34
C ARG A 280 -15.33 -14.28 -6.39
N SER A 281 -14.74 -15.08 -7.26
CA SER A 281 -15.08 -16.51 -7.36
C SER A 281 -14.59 -17.33 -6.15
N LEU A 282 -13.67 -16.77 -5.36
CA LEU A 282 -13.12 -17.41 -4.15
C LEU A 282 -13.86 -16.99 -2.87
N GLN A 283 -14.81 -16.06 -2.93
CA GLN A 283 -15.70 -15.68 -1.82
C GLN A 283 -16.79 -16.73 -1.63
#